data_c9a6477f84d6cf56ffe8532b491b5d8b
#
_entry.id   c9a6477f84d6cf56ffe8532b491b5d8b
#
_cell.length_a   1.000
_cell.length_b   1.000
_cell.length_c   1.000
_cell.angle_alpha   90.00
_cell.angle_beta   90.00
_cell.angle_gamma   90.00
#
_symmetry.space_group_name_H-M   'P 1'
#
loop_
_entity.id
_entity.type
_entity.pdbx_description
1 polymer ?
#
loop_
_entity_poly.entity_id
_entity_poly.type
_entity_poly.pdbx_seq_one_letter_code
_entity_poly.pdbx_strand_id
1 'polypeptide(L)'
;MKKLKNWDNKTWLSSRSYISQFNKFLKLRVNLNKNSKILDIGCGRANIISSLHKKYKFKNKPVGIDIVRNKDIKKNIIFKKIEASKYLKKNQNYDLILIKQTIHFFKKKKLNSLLNLAKKSLNPKGKILIFSLKTKNNKIPCFKKMRKNLE
;
A
#
# COMPACT_ATOMS: atom_id res chain seq x y z
N MET A 1 20.76 7.82 4.61
CA MET A 1 19.34 7.48 4.91
C MET A 1 19.20 7.18 6.39
N LYS A 2 18.64 8.10 7.19
CA LYS A 2 18.31 7.80 8.60
C LYS A 2 17.32 6.61 8.61
N LYS A 3 17.67 5.55 9.31
CA LYS A 3 16.82 4.35 9.45
C LYS A 3 15.46 4.78 10.00
N LEU A 4 14.39 4.61 9.22
CA LEU A 4 13.00 4.64 9.70
C LEU A 4 12.77 3.45 10.64
N LYS A 5 13.55 3.38 11.71
CA LYS A 5 13.34 2.44 12.81
C LYS A 5 12.05 2.89 13.49
N ASN A 6 11.01 2.09 13.48
CA ASN A 6 9.76 2.25 14.22
C ASN A 6 8.69 3.18 13.62
N TRP A 7 8.50 3.18 12.29
CA TRP A 7 7.25 3.70 11.75
C TRP A 7 6.09 2.78 12.17
N ASP A 8 5.36 3.17 13.20
CA ASP A 8 4.18 2.46 13.66
C ASP A 8 2.92 3.22 13.24
N ASN A 9 2.12 2.61 12.37
CA ASN A 9 0.81 3.10 11.95
C ASN A 9 -0.29 2.80 12.99
N LYS A 10 -0.04 2.91 14.29
CA LYS A 10 -1.10 2.94 15.31
C LYS A 10 -1.94 4.23 15.22
N THR A 11 -2.23 4.62 14.00
CA THR A 11 -2.97 5.83 13.68
C THR A 11 -4.41 5.47 13.29
N TRP A 12 -5.21 6.49 13.03
CA TRP A 12 -6.54 6.38 12.44
C TRP A 12 -6.60 5.47 11.19
N LEU A 13 -5.49 5.30 10.44
CA LEU A 13 -5.36 4.37 9.29
C LEU A 13 -5.59 2.90 9.68
N SER A 14 -5.50 2.56 10.95
CA SER A 14 -5.79 1.22 11.47
C SER A 14 -7.19 1.10 12.08
N SER A 15 -7.96 2.20 12.12
CA SER A 15 -9.31 2.19 12.69
C SER A 15 -10.28 1.37 11.84
N ARG A 16 -11.25 0.74 12.50
CA ARG A 16 -12.32 -0.02 11.82
C ARG A 16 -13.11 0.86 10.85
N SER A 17 -13.38 2.11 11.25
CA SER A 17 -14.11 3.08 10.42
C SER A 17 -13.35 3.37 9.13
N TYR A 18 -12.06 3.70 9.21
CA TYR A 18 -11.23 3.95 8.02
C TYR A 18 -11.18 2.75 7.09
N ILE A 19 -10.95 1.54 7.62
CA ILE A 19 -10.89 0.31 6.82
C ILE A 19 -12.22 0.05 6.12
N SER A 20 -13.34 0.25 6.82
CA SER A 20 -14.69 0.07 6.27
C SER A 20 -14.97 1.06 5.13
N GLN A 21 -14.71 2.35 5.35
CA GLN A 21 -14.90 3.39 4.33
C GLN A 21 -14.01 3.17 3.11
N PHE A 22 -12.76 2.79 3.33
CA PHE A 22 -11.83 2.48 2.26
C PHE A 22 -12.31 1.28 1.43
N ASN A 23 -12.80 0.23 2.08
CA ASN A 23 -13.35 -0.94 1.39
C ASN A 23 -14.61 -0.61 0.58
N LYS A 24 -15.48 0.28 1.08
CA LYS A 24 -16.63 0.81 0.32
C LYS A 24 -16.16 1.55 -0.93
N PHE A 25 -15.18 2.44 -0.78
CA PHE A 25 -14.59 3.17 -1.90
C PHE A 25 -13.98 2.22 -2.95
N LEU A 26 -13.23 1.22 -2.53
CA LEU A 26 -12.64 0.23 -3.44
C LEU A 26 -13.71 -0.50 -4.24
N LYS A 27 -14.81 -0.91 -3.59
CA LYS A 27 -15.93 -1.61 -4.27
C LYS A 27 -16.52 -0.78 -5.42
N LEU A 28 -16.53 0.54 -5.29
CA LEU A 28 -17.04 1.44 -6.34
C LEU A 28 -16.06 1.66 -7.50
N ARG A 29 -14.78 1.38 -7.31
CA ARG A 29 -13.71 1.73 -8.25
C ARG A 29 -13.08 0.52 -8.93
N VAL A 30 -13.15 -0.63 -8.29
CA VAL A 30 -12.48 -1.85 -8.77
C VAL A 30 -13.44 -3.03 -8.63
N ASN A 31 -13.60 -3.76 -9.72
CA ASN A 31 -14.36 -5.01 -9.70
C ASN A 31 -13.43 -6.15 -9.23
N LEU A 32 -13.54 -6.51 -7.94
CA LEU A 32 -12.74 -7.57 -7.32
C LEU A 32 -13.57 -8.84 -7.17
N ASN A 33 -12.96 -9.97 -7.43
CA ASN A 33 -13.52 -11.31 -7.23
C ASN A 33 -12.49 -12.24 -6.58
N LYS A 34 -12.86 -13.48 -6.33
CA LYS A 34 -11.99 -14.49 -5.68
C LYS A 34 -10.69 -14.80 -6.43
N ASN A 35 -10.61 -14.50 -7.72
CA ASN A 35 -9.41 -14.74 -8.53
C ASN A 35 -8.48 -13.51 -8.59
N SER A 36 -8.94 -12.36 -8.10
CA SER A 36 -8.17 -11.12 -8.15
C SER A 36 -6.85 -11.21 -7.40
N LYS A 37 -5.79 -10.75 -8.04
CA LYS A 37 -4.42 -10.71 -7.52
C LYS A 37 -4.09 -9.28 -7.08
N ILE A 38 -3.73 -9.11 -5.81
CA ILE A 38 -3.61 -7.79 -5.17
C ILE A 38 -2.21 -7.59 -4.60
N LEU A 39 -1.67 -6.40 -4.84
CA LEU A 39 -0.42 -5.91 -4.25
C LEU A 39 -0.69 -4.61 -3.47
N ASP A 40 -0.13 -4.49 -2.28
CA ASP A 40 -0.11 -3.26 -1.47
C ASP A 40 1.34 -2.80 -1.25
N ILE A 41 1.72 -1.69 -1.88
CA ILE A 41 3.07 -1.11 -1.79
C ILE A 41 3.12 -0.14 -0.62
N GLY A 42 4.07 -0.37 0.31
CA GLY A 42 4.11 0.33 1.58
C GLY A 42 2.95 -0.09 2.47
N CYS A 43 2.75 -1.39 2.60
CA CYS A 43 1.55 -1.96 3.21
C CYS A 43 1.43 -1.71 4.73
N GLY A 44 2.52 -1.34 5.40
CA GLY A 44 2.55 -1.18 6.85
C GLY A 44 2.07 -2.46 7.57
N ARG A 45 0.94 -2.37 8.28
CA ARG A 45 0.30 -3.51 8.96
C ARG A 45 -0.58 -4.36 8.04
N ALA A 46 -0.71 -4.01 6.77
CA ALA A 46 -1.54 -4.68 5.76
C ALA A 46 -3.03 -4.80 6.11
N ASN A 47 -3.57 -3.87 6.91
CA ASN A 47 -4.96 -3.92 7.40
C ASN A 47 -5.99 -3.93 6.27
N ILE A 48 -5.77 -3.14 5.20
CA ILE A 48 -6.72 -3.02 4.08
C ILE A 48 -6.77 -4.33 3.29
N ILE A 49 -5.63 -4.82 2.81
CA ILE A 49 -5.61 -6.05 2.00
C ILE A 49 -5.99 -7.28 2.81
N SER A 50 -5.70 -7.29 4.12
CA SER A 50 -6.17 -8.30 5.04
C SER A 50 -7.71 -8.31 5.15
N SER A 51 -8.33 -7.13 5.27
CA SER A 51 -9.78 -6.98 5.31
C SER A 51 -10.43 -7.38 3.98
N LEU A 52 -9.83 -6.99 2.85
CA LEU A 52 -10.28 -7.43 1.53
C LEU A 52 -10.23 -8.95 1.39
N HIS A 53 -9.12 -9.57 1.82
CA HIS A 53 -9.00 -11.04 1.75
C HIS A 53 -10.04 -11.76 2.60
N LYS A 54 -10.37 -11.23 3.78
CA LYS A 54 -11.47 -11.78 4.61
C LYS A 54 -12.82 -11.72 3.88
N LYS A 55 -13.07 -10.63 3.15
CA LYS A 55 -14.34 -10.41 2.44
C LYS A 55 -14.46 -11.22 1.17
N TYR A 56 -13.45 -11.17 0.30
CA TYR A 56 -13.53 -11.76 -1.05
C TYR A 56 -13.02 -13.20 -1.14
N LYS A 57 -12.34 -13.69 -0.08
CA LYS A 57 -11.78 -15.06 -0.04
C LYS A 57 -10.92 -15.34 -1.27
N PHE A 58 -9.97 -14.43 -1.56
CA PHE A 58 -9.11 -14.58 -2.73
C PHE A 58 -8.40 -15.93 -2.74
N LYS A 59 -8.36 -16.59 -3.89
CA LYS A 59 -7.62 -17.84 -4.08
C LYS A 59 -6.13 -17.66 -3.78
N ASN A 60 -5.56 -16.55 -4.26
CA ASN A 60 -4.19 -16.14 -3.93
C ASN A 60 -4.22 -15.13 -2.78
N LYS A 61 -3.50 -15.40 -1.71
CA LYS A 61 -3.36 -14.42 -0.62
C LYS A 61 -2.80 -13.10 -1.19
N PRO A 62 -3.39 -11.94 -0.82
CA PRO A 62 -2.84 -10.64 -1.20
C PRO A 62 -1.39 -10.48 -0.73
N VAL A 63 -0.60 -9.79 -1.52
CA VAL A 63 0.79 -9.49 -1.20
C VAL A 63 0.90 -8.08 -0.66
N GLY A 64 1.54 -7.92 0.49
CA GLY A 64 1.96 -6.63 1.03
C GLY A 64 3.47 -6.52 1.03
N ILE A 65 4.00 -5.45 0.48
CA ILE A 65 5.44 -5.17 0.50
C ILE A 65 5.75 -3.89 1.26
N ASP A 66 6.83 -3.91 2.01
CA ASP A 66 7.34 -2.75 2.73
C ASP A 66 8.85 -2.89 2.94
N ILE A 67 9.55 -1.77 3.14
CA ILE A 67 10.98 -1.77 3.52
C ILE A 67 11.18 -2.04 5.01
N VAL A 68 10.11 -1.90 5.80
CA VAL A 68 10.09 -2.17 7.24
C VAL A 68 9.02 -3.22 7.55
N ARG A 69 9.36 -4.21 8.37
CA ARG A 69 8.38 -5.17 8.87
C ARG A 69 7.74 -4.63 10.15
N ASN A 70 6.45 -4.42 10.14
CA ASN A 70 5.67 -4.10 11.34
C ASN A 70 5.50 -5.33 12.23
N LYS A 71 5.54 -5.14 13.57
CA LYS A 71 5.33 -6.22 14.55
C LYS A 71 3.94 -6.86 14.40
N ASP A 72 2.92 -6.03 14.16
CA ASP A 72 1.50 -6.44 14.10
C ASP A 72 1.00 -6.70 12.67
N ILE A 73 1.88 -7.15 11.79
CA ILE A 73 1.48 -7.46 10.42
C ILE A 73 0.46 -8.59 10.37
N LYS A 74 -0.54 -8.48 9.51
CA LYS A 74 -1.63 -9.46 9.42
C LYS A 74 -1.14 -10.80 8.85
N LYS A 75 -1.56 -11.90 9.48
CA LYS A 75 -1.13 -13.27 9.11
C LYS A 75 -1.83 -13.83 7.86
N ASN A 76 -2.96 -13.26 7.46
CA ASN A 76 -3.74 -13.72 6.31
C ASN A 76 -3.32 -13.09 4.97
N ILE A 77 -2.12 -12.54 4.90
CA ILE A 77 -1.50 -12.01 3.69
C ILE A 77 -0.08 -12.55 3.53
N ILE A 78 0.49 -12.40 2.35
CA ILE A 78 1.91 -12.65 2.11
C ILE A 78 2.66 -11.33 2.29
N PHE A 79 3.54 -11.27 3.28
CA PHE A 79 4.39 -10.11 3.49
C PHE A 79 5.79 -10.35 2.91
N LYS A 80 6.30 -9.36 2.18
CA LYS A 80 7.69 -9.33 1.71
C LYS A 80 8.38 -8.04 2.17
N LYS A 81 9.50 -8.17 2.90
CA LYS A 81 10.36 -7.03 3.25
C LYS A 81 11.29 -6.75 2.08
N ILE A 82 10.86 -5.87 1.18
CA ILE A 82 11.57 -5.60 -0.08
C ILE A 82 11.23 -4.19 -0.59
N GLU A 83 12.14 -3.59 -1.32
CA GLU A 83 11.90 -2.37 -2.07
C GLU A 83 10.94 -2.62 -3.24
N ALA A 84 9.98 -1.71 -3.45
CA ALA A 84 8.91 -1.88 -4.42
C ALA A 84 9.42 -2.05 -5.86
N SER A 85 10.43 -1.27 -6.28
CA SER A 85 11.00 -1.39 -7.62
C SER A 85 11.69 -2.73 -7.86
N LYS A 86 12.39 -3.27 -6.86
CA LYS A 86 13.00 -4.60 -6.93
C LYS A 86 11.94 -5.70 -7.03
N TYR A 87 10.85 -5.54 -6.28
CA TYR A 87 9.76 -6.52 -6.28
C TYR A 87 9.02 -6.55 -7.62
N LEU A 88 8.63 -5.37 -8.16
CA LEU A 88 7.86 -5.25 -9.40
C LEU A 88 8.61 -5.70 -10.64
N LYS A 89 9.94 -5.63 -10.67
CA LYS A 89 10.75 -6.17 -11.79
C LYS A 89 10.57 -7.67 -12.01
N LYS A 90 10.22 -8.41 -10.95
CA LYS A 90 10.12 -9.88 -10.95
C LYS A 90 8.69 -10.41 -10.79
N ASN A 91 7.72 -9.52 -10.50
CA ASN A 91 6.37 -9.93 -10.15
C ASN A 91 5.36 -9.09 -10.90
N GLN A 92 4.46 -9.74 -11.64
CA GLN A 92 3.52 -9.13 -12.56
C GLN A 92 2.11 -9.74 -12.41
N ASN A 93 1.20 -9.28 -13.28
CA ASN A 93 -0.16 -9.78 -13.42
C ASN A 93 -1.06 -9.47 -12.22
N TYR A 94 -1.04 -8.21 -11.75
CA TYR A 94 -1.91 -7.74 -10.67
C TYR A 94 -3.20 -7.11 -11.24
N ASP A 95 -4.32 -7.41 -10.60
CA ASP A 95 -5.61 -6.78 -10.88
C ASP A 95 -5.76 -5.46 -10.11
N LEU A 96 -5.08 -5.36 -8.96
CA LEU A 96 -5.06 -4.17 -8.14
C LEU A 96 -3.69 -3.95 -7.49
N ILE A 97 -3.13 -2.78 -7.71
CA ILE A 97 -1.96 -2.29 -6.97
C ILE A 97 -2.40 -1.10 -6.12
N LEU A 98 -2.23 -1.19 -4.81
CA LEU A 98 -2.48 -0.12 -3.85
C LEU A 98 -1.17 0.57 -3.48
N ILE A 99 -1.20 1.91 -3.43
CA ILE A 99 -0.11 2.74 -2.91
C ILE A 99 -0.73 3.76 -1.96
N LYS A 100 -0.72 3.46 -0.65
CA LYS A 100 -1.42 4.26 0.36
C LYS A 100 -0.42 4.98 1.24
N GLN A 101 -0.48 6.31 1.28
CA GLN A 101 0.35 7.14 2.16
C GLN A 101 1.86 6.85 2.06
N THR A 102 2.30 6.35 0.90
CA THR A 102 3.68 5.89 0.67
C THR A 102 4.42 6.75 -0.34
N ILE A 103 3.69 7.43 -1.24
CA ILE A 103 4.30 8.25 -2.31
C ILE A 103 5.19 9.38 -1.79
N HIS A 104 4.92 9.87 -0.59
CA HIS A 104 5.70 10.95 0.05
C HIS A 104 7.15 10.56 0.37
N PHE A 105 7.44 9.25 0.43
CA PHE A 105 8.78 8.74 0.70
C PHE A 105 9.66 8.64 -0.54
N PHE A 106 9.11 8.92 -1.72
CA PHE A 106 9.84 8.82 -2.98
C PHE A 106 10.22 10.19 -3.51
N LYS A 107 11.48 10.34 -3.95
CA LYS A 107 11.88 11.46 -4.80
C LYS A 107 11.16 11.34 -6.14
N LYS A 108 10.80 12.47 -6.79
CA LYS A 108 10.01 12.53 -8.04
C LYS A 108 10.48 11.55 -9.12
N LYS A 109 11.80 11.50 -9.41
CA LYS A 109 12.38 10.58 -10.41
C LYS A 109 12.13 9.11 -10.05
N LYS A 110 12.32 8.74 -8.77
CA LYS A 110 12.08 7.38 -8.28
C LYS A 110 10.59 7.01 -8.29
N LEU A 111 9.71 7.97 -7.96
CA LEU A 111 8.26 7.77 -8.03
C LEU A 111 7.80 7.48 -9.45
N ASN A 112 8.23 8.26 -10.43
CA ASN A 112 7.88 8.05 -11.83
C ASN A 112 8.34 6.66 -12.32
N SER A 113 9.58 6.25 -11.99
CA SER A 113 10.08 4.91 -12.32
C SER A 113 9.25 3.81 -11.66
N LEU A 114 8.86 3.99 -10.38
CA LEU A 114 8.00 3.05 -9.66
C LEU A 114 6.62 2.92 -10.31
N LEU A 115 6.00 4.04 -10.66
CA LEU A 115 4.67 4.04 -11.30
C LEU A 115 4.69 3.36 -12.68
N ASN A 116 5.76 3.56 -13.46
CA ASN A 116 5.95 2.87 -14.72
C ASN A 116 6.11 1.35 -14.53
N LEU A 117 6.87 0.91 -13.53
CA LEU A 117 6.98 -0.51 -13.18
C LEU A 117 5.63 -1.07 -12.71
N ALA A 118 4.91 -0.34 -11.87
CA ALA A 118 3.59 -0.73 -11.40
C ALA A 118 2.60 -0.88 -12.56
N LYS A 119 2.60 0.07 -13.51
CA LYS A 119 1.78 -0.01 -14.72
C LYS A 119 2.07 -1.27 -15.54
N LYS A 120 3.35 -1.56 -15.77
CA LYS A 120 3.79 -2.78 -16.49
C LYS A 120 3.44 -4.08 -15.77
N SER A 121 3.23 -4.01 -14.45
CA SER A 121 2.90 -5.17 -13.62
C SER A 121 1.40 -5.44 -13.51
N LEU A 122 0.55 -4.65 -14.18
CA LEU A 122 -0.90 -4.85 -14.17
C LEU A 122 -1.34 -5.86 -15.22
N ASN A 123 -2.43 -6.55 -14.92
CA ASN A 123 -3.26 -7.21 -15.90
C ASN A 123 -3.94 -6.17 -16.84
N PRO A 124 -4.45 -6.56 -18.04
CA PRO A 124 -5.04 -5.62 -19.00
C PRO A 124 -6.14 -4.72 -18.43
N LYS A 125 -6.94 -5.21 -17.48
CA LYS A 125 -8.00 -4.47 -16.77
C LYS A 125 -7.61 -4.06 -15.36
N GLY A 126 -6.34 -4.26 -14.98
CA GLY A 126 -5.83 -3.95 -13.65
C GLY A 126 -5.78 -2.45 -13.39
N LYS A 127 -5.81 -2.07 -12.12
CA LYS A 127 -5.81 -0.67 -11.68
C LYS A 127 -4.75 -0.40 -10.62
N ILE A 128 -4.17 0.79 -10.70
CA ILE A 128 -3.36 1.36 -9.61
C ILE A 128 -4.23 2.36 -8.88
N LEU A 129 -4.37 2.20 -7.57
CA LEU A 129 -5.03 3.19 -6.72
C LEU A 129 -4.01 3.82 -5.79
N ILE A 130 -3.86 5.13 -5.92
CA ILE A 130 -2.94 5.93 -5.13
C ILE A 130 -3.74 6.77 -4.15
N PHE A 131 -3.45 6.62 -2.86
CA PHE A 131 -4.02 7.43 -1.80
C PHE A 131 -2.95 8.24 -1.11
N SER A 132 -3.13 9.55 -1.14
CA SER A 132 -2.26 10.50 -0.51
C SER A 132 -3.08 11.56 0.21
N LEU A 133 -2.65 11.96 1.39
CA LEU A 133 -3.24 13.12 2.06
C LEU A 133 -2.70 14.39 1.42
N LYS A 134 -3.61 15.34 1.16
CA LYS A 134 -3.23 16.66 0.68
C LYS A 134 -2.49 17.39 1.80
N THR A 135 -1.20 17.66 1.61
CA THR A 135 -0.29 18.17 2.65
C THR A 135 -0.44 19.65 2.96
N LYS A 136 -1.39 20.37 2.36
CA LYS A 136 -1.59 21.81 2.62
C LYS A 136 -2.03 22.13 4.06
N ASN A 137 -2.57 21.17 4.79
CA ASN A 137 -2.92 21.34 6.21
C ASN A 137 -1.84 20.71 7.10
N ASN A 138 -0.91 21.54 7.56
CA ASN A 138 0.14 21.19 8.55
C ASN A 138 -0.38 20.74 9.92
N LYS A 139 -1.68 20.43 10.05
CA LYS A 139 -2.34 20.11 11.33
C LYS A 139 -2.17 18.66 11.79
N ILE A 140 -1.58 17.78 10.97
CA ILE A 140 -1.40 16.38 11.36
C ILE A 140 0.05 16.18 11.83
N PRO A 141 0.30 16.03 13.14
CA PRO A 141 1.65 16.01 13.72
C PRO A 141 2.60 14.95 13.15
N CYS A 142 2.05 13.79 12.75
CA CYS A 142 2.84 12.72 12.16
C CYS A 142 3.47 13.11 10.80
N PHE A 143 2.83 13.98 10.02
CA PHE A 143 3.38 14.45 8.74
C PHE A 143 4.49 15.49 8.91
N LYS A 144 4.43 16.33 9.94
CA LYS A 144 5.51 17.27 10.30
C LYS A 144 6.81 16.53 10.61
N LYS A 145 6.70 15.40 11.34
CA LYS A 145 7.84 14.52 11.66
C LYS A 145 8.38 13.78 10.44
N MET A 146 7.50 13.38 9.51
CA MET A 146 7.89 12.74 8.25
C MET A 146 8.67 13.68 7.33
N ARG A 147 8.23 14.93 7.15
CA ARG A 147 8.93 15.91 6.32
C ARG A 147 10.35 16.19 6.81
N LYS A 148 10.54 16.43 8.12
CA LYS A 148 11.87 16.63 8.72
C LYS A 148 12.85 15.48 8.51
N ASN A 149 12.37 14.28 8.16
CA ASN A 149 13.22 13.12 7.90
C ASN A 149 13.48 12.88 6.40
N LEU A 150 12.88 13.69 5.52
CA LEU A 150 13.02 13.62 4.07
C LEU A 150 13.87 14.77 3.49
N GLU A 151 14.04 15.86 4.25
CA GLU A 151 14.99 16.94 4.02
C GLU A 151 16.38 16.54 4.56
#